data_98dfb123889ce13ae0114d38951feae5
#
_entry.id   98dfb123889ce13ae0114d38951feae5
#
_cell.length_a   1.000
_cell.length_b   1.000
_cell.length_c   1.000
_cell.angle_alpha   90.00
_cell.angle_beta   90.00
_cell.angle_gamma   90.00
#
_symmetry.space_group_name_H-M   'P 1'
#
loop_
_entity.id
_entity.type
_entity.pdbx_description
1 polymer ?
#
loop_
_entity_poly.entity_id
_entity_poly.type
_entity_poly.pdbx_seq_one_letter_code
_entity_poly.pdbx_strand_id
1 'polypeptide(L)'
;YSSDYLRKAYYNADMTGEVYGGNERTHYYLNFGMDYSNDLLKYGESKNAYNMRFNVRGNVDMTLASWLKATTNAAIVYTNQYAGRGNFWGVASTLRPNWFAPLLPIDMMDTNVSQIQEYIANSNHLIDGKYLLGGTSSDMTNPFADLLAAGYVKEKARMFMFDVSLAADLGSFLKGLTFKTSYSVDYTSYYSEAFSETYAVYEPT
;
A
#
# COMPACT_ATOMS: atom_id res chain seq x y z
N TYR A 1 4.18 -1.12 27.11
CA TYR A 1 4.85 -1.75 25.96
C TYR A 1 4.29 -1.27 24.61
N SER A 2 2.97 -1.14 24.44
CA SER A 2 2.38 -0.74 23.13
C SER A 2 2.78 0.68 22.71
N SER A 3 2.91 1.61 23.65
CA SER A 3 3.29 3.00 23.35
C SER A 3 4.67 3.15 22.73
N ASP A 4 5.58 2.20 22.98
CA ASP A 4 6.96 2.24 22.48
C ASP A 4 7.04 1.88 21.00
N TYR A 5 6.05 1.13 20.49
CA TYR A 5 5.98 0.65 19.09
C TYR A 5 4.98 1.41 18.23
N LEU A 6 4.18 2.29 18.85
CA LEU A 6 3.18 3.08 18.17
C LEU A 6 3.60 4.53 17.98
N ARG A 7 3.24 5.10 16.86
CA ARG A 7 3.30 6.55 16.64
C ARG A 7 2.25 7.24 17.53
N LYS A 8 2.50 8.45 17.94
CA LYS A 8 1.50 9.28 18.62
C LYS A 8 0.34 9.66 17.71
N ALA A 9 0.60 9.71 16.40
CA ALA A 9 -0.39 9.95 15.36
C ALA A 9 0.09 9.31 14.05
N TYR A 10 -0.83 8.94 13.19
CA TYR A 10 -0.56 8.63 11.79
C TYR A 10 -1.08 9.78 10.92
N TYR A 11 -0.54 9.87 9.73
CA TYR A 11 -0.94 10.90 8.77
C TYR A 11 -1.84 10.30 7.71
N ASN A 12 -2.93 11.00 7.45
CA ASN A 12 -3.76 10.82 6.28
C ASN A 12 -3.92 12.16 5.61
N ALA A 13 -3.61 12.24 4.33
CA ALA A 13 -3.71 13.48 3.55
C ALA A 13 -4.43 13.19 2.24
N ASP A 14 -5.51 13.93 2.03
CA ASP A 14 -6.30 13.90 0.82
C ASP A 14 -6.19 15.25 0.12
N MET A 15 -5.92 15.23 -1.16
CA MET A 15 -5.90 16.43 -1.99
C MET A 15 -6.70 16.17 -3.26
N THR A 16 -7.60 17.05 -3.57
CA THR A 16 -8.35 17.05 -4.83
C THR A 16 -8.30 18.41 -5.48
N GLY A 17 -8.29 18.42 -6.80
CA GLY A 17 -8.38 19.64 -7.57
C GLY A 17 -9.06 19.37 -8.90
N GLU A 18 -9.65 20.41 -9.45
CA GLU A 18 -10.30 20.35 -10.74
C GLU A 18 -10.04 21.62 -11.56
N VAL A 19 -9.99 21.43 -12.85
CA VAL A 19 -9.87 22.49 -13.83
C VAL A 19 -10.88 22.22 -14.93
N TYR A 20 -11.68 23.19 -15.27
CA TYR A 20 -12.63 23.10 -16.36
C TYR A 20 -12.70 24.42 -17.12
N GLY A 21 -13.11 24.32 -18.34
CA GLY A 21 -13.26 25.48 -19.19
C GLY A 21 -13.68 25.08 -20.59
N GLY A 22 -13.69 26.06 -21.46
CA GLY A 22 -14.03 25.86 -22.85
C GLY A 22 -14.46 27.08 -23.57
N ASN A 23 -14.88 26.89 -24.81
CA ASN A 23 -15.48 27.85 -25.68
C ASN A 23 -16.69 27.24 -26.42
N GLU A 24 -17.27 27.92 -27.37
CA GLU A 24 -18.46 27.41 -28.11
C GLU A 24 -18.24 26.06 -28.82
N ARG A 25 -17.00 25.65 -29.06
CA ARG A 25 -16.65 24.43 -29.80
C ARG A 25 -16.00 23.35 -28.97
N THR A 26 -15.37 23.73 -27.85
CA THR A 26 -14.59 22.80 -27.05
C THR A 26 -14.86 23.05 -25.57
N HIS A 27 -15.19 21.99 -24.85
CA HIS A 27 -15.29 22.00 -23.39
C HIS A 27 -14.36 20.93 -22.84
N TYR A 28 -13.70 21.25 -21.74
CA TYR A 28 -12.82 20.31 -21.07
C TYR A 28 -13.06 20.35 -19.57
N TYR A 29 -12.84 19.20 -18.97
CA TYR A 29 -12.82 18.99 -17.52
C TYR A 29 -11.65 18.10 -17.17
N LEU A 30 -10.90 18.48 -16.15
CA LEU A 30 -9.82 17.71 -15.58
C LEU A 30 -9.99 17.67 -14.07
N ASN A 31 -9.97 16.49 -13.51
CA ASN A 31 -9.95 16.25 -12.07
C ASN A 31 -8.69 15.47 -11.72
N PHE A 32 -8.04 15.84 -10.63
CA PHE A 32 -6.94 15.10 -10.05
C PHE A 32 -7.15 14.92 -8.56
N GLY A 33 -6.72 13.77 -8.06
CA GLY A 33 -6.78 13.42 -6.66
C GLY A 33 -5.51 12.71 -6.21
N MET A 34 -5.14 12.92 -4.97
CA MET A 34 -4.04 12.24 -4.31
C MET A 34 -4.46 11.91 -2.89
N ASP A 35 -4.33 10.64 -2.53
CA ASP A 35 -4.53 10.12 -1.19
C ASP A 35 -3.19 9.59 -0.69
N TYR A 36 -2.82 9.92 0.53
CA TYR A 36 -1.63 9.41 1.19
C TYR A 36 -1.93 9.07 2.64
N SER A 37 -1.53 7.87 3.06
CA SER A 37 -1.58 7.49 4.47
C SER A 37 -0.32 6.71 4.85
N ASN A 38 0.11 6.85 6.10
CA ASN A 38 1.14 6.01 6.70
C ASN A 38 0.55 5.06 7.74
N ASP A 39 1.38 4.17 8.29
CA ASP A 39 0.97 3.23 9.34
C ASP A 39 1.18 3.84 10.74
N LEU A 40 0.43 3.29 11.69
CA LEU A 40 0.54 3.62 13.11
C LEU A 40 1.80 3.00 13.75
N LEU A 41 2.28 1.87 13.24
CA LEU A 41 3.50 1.22 13.72
C LEU A 41 4.75 2.03 13.32
N LYS A 42 5.68 2.22 14.24
CA LYS A 42 6.91 2.99 14.01
C LYS A 42 8.18 2.15 14.06
N TYR A 43 8.05 0.83 14.09
CA TYR A 43 9.16 -0.08 14.29
C TYR A 43 9.27 -1.11 13.16
N GLY A 44 10.47 -1.62 12.93
CA GLY A 44 10.73 -2.60 11.87
C GLY A 44 10.35 -2.07 10.48
N GLU A 45 9.93 -2.94 9.61
CA GLU A 45 9.50 -2.60 8.25
C GLU A 45 8.22 -1.76 8.22
N SER A 46 7.36 -1.92 9.22
CA SER A 46 6.11 -1.14 9.33
C SER A 46 6.34 0.37 9.55
N LYS A 47 7.54 0.80 10.02
CA LYS A 47 7.87 2.22 10.13
C LYS A 47 7.86 2.96 8.78
N ASN A 48 8.10 2.21 7.69
CA ASN A 48 8.16 2.71 6.34
C ASN A 48 6.84 2.50 5.59
N ALA A 49 5.83 1.91 6.24
CA ALA A 49 4.57 1.58 5.61
C ALA A 49 3.81 2.83 5.18
N TYR A 50 3.32 2.79 3.97
CA TYR A 50 2.49 3.83 3.38
C TYR A 50 1.55 3.25 2.33
N ASN A 51 0.46 3.96 2.11
CA ASN A 51 -0.41 3.78 0.97
C ASN A 51 -0.56 5.14 0.27
N MET A 52 -0.29 5.16 -1.03
CA MET A 52 -0.43 6.33 -1.86
C MET A 52 -1.27 5.99 -3.09
N ARG A 53 -2.28 6.76 -3.33
CA ARG A 53 -3.10 6.69 -4.54
C ARG A 53 -3.11 8.04 -5.23
N PHE A 54 -2.90 8.01 -6.52
CA PHE A 54 -3.00 9.17 -7.39
C PHE A 54 -3.98 8.85 -8.52
N ASN A 55 -4.88 9.77 -8.81
CA ASN A 55 -5.81 9.63 -9.92
C ASN A 55 -5.93 10.93 -10.71
N VAL A 56 -6.02 10.79 -12.01
CA VAL A 56 -6.34 11.87 -12.92
C VAL A 56 -7.45 11.38 -13.83
N ARG A 57 -8.45 12.21 -14.01
CA ARG A 57 -9.52 11.99 -14.99
C ARG A 57 -9.71 13.26 -15.80
N GLY A 58 -9.77 13.13 -17.11
CA GLY A 58 -10.07 14.22 -18.00
C GLY A 58 -11.10 13.83 -19.04
N ASN A 59 -11.92 14.77 -19.43
CA ASN A 59 -12.75 14.66 -20.62
C ASN A 59 -12.69 15.91 -21.47
N VAL A 60 -12.83 15.73 -22.75
CA VAL A 60 -12.89 16.80 -23.73
C VAL A 60 -14.01 16.55 -24.72
N ASP A 61 -14.94 17.48 -24.81
CA ASP A 61 -16.00 17.50 -25.80
C ASP A 61 -15.67 18.53 -26.88
N MET A 62 -15.71 18.12 -28.12
CA MET A 62 -15.35 18.96 -29.26
C MET A 62 -16.44 18.94 -30.34
N THR A 63 -16.84 20.10 -30.80
CA THR A 63 -17.66 20.25 -32.00
C THR A 63 -16.72 20.47 -33.20
N LEU A 64 -16.41 19.37 -33.93
CA LEU A 64 -15.51 19.39 -35.08
C LEU A 64 -16.14 20.08 -36.30
N ALA A 65 -17.43 19.86 -36.48
CA ALA A 65 -18.25 20.50 -37.49
C ALA A 65 -19.69 20.62 -36.98
N SER A 66 -20.55 21.38 -37.65
CA SER A 66 -21.95 21.52 -37.25
C SER A 66 -22.72 20.18 -37.16
N TRP A 67 -22.24 19.19 -37.87
CA TRP A 67 -22.79 17.82 -37.93
C TRP A 67 -21.95 16.77 -37.24
N LEU A 68 -20.72 17.11 -36.69
CA LEU A 68 -19.79 16.14 -36.16
C LEU A 68 -19.27 16.59 -34.79
N LYS A 69 -19.49 15.74 -33.77
CA LYS A 69 -18.97 15.92 -32.41
C LYS A 69 -18.03 14.78 -32.05
N ALA A 70 -17.00 15.10 -31.31
CA ALA A 70 -16.07 14.14 -30.70
C ALA A 70 -16.06 14.32 -29.20
N THR A 71 -16.05 13.22 -28.47
CA THR A 71 -15.85 13.19 -27.02
C THR A 71 -14.69 12.26 -26.71
N THR A 72 -13.76 12.72 -25.88
CA THR A 72 -12.62 11.91 -25.42
C THR A 72 -12.61 11.91 -23.90
N ASN A 73 -12.48 10.72 -23.32
CA ASN A 73 -12.28 10.54 -21.89
C ASN A 73 -10.97 9.79 -21.67
N ALA A 74 -10.25 10.21 -20.64
CA ALA A 74 -9.07 9.51 -20.17
C ALA A 74 -9.05 9.49 -18.64
N ALA A 75 -8.65 8.36 -18.08
CA ALA A 75 -8.45 8.25 -16.65
C ALA A 75 -7.21 7.41 -16.35
N ILE A 76 -6.43 7.86 -15.37
CA ILE A 76 -5.26 7.16 -14.86
C ILE A 76 -5.45 7.02 -13.35
N VAL A 77 -5.25 5.81 -12.84
CA VAL A 77 -5.16 5.54 -11.40
C VAL A 77 -3.84 4.84 -11.16
N TYR A 78 -3.08 5.40 -10.24
CA TYR A 78 -1.82 4.81 -9.77
C TYR A 78 -1.91 4.61 -8.27
N THR A 79 -1.64 3.38 -7.82
CA THR A 79 -1.55 3.02 -6.41
C THR A 79 -0.15 2.48 -6.14
N ASN A 80 0.46 2.94 -5.06
CA ASN A 80 1.75 2.48 -4.57
C ASN A 80 1.66 2.27 -3.08
N GLN A 81 1.88 1.03 -2.66
CA GLN A 81 1.77 0.61 -1.28
C GLN A 81 3.05 -0.08 -0.83
N TYR A 82 3.47 0.22 0.38
CA TYR A 82 4.50 -0.49 1.12
C TYR A 82 3.95 -0.87 2.48
N ALA A 83 4.06 -2.13 2.86
CA ALA A 83 3.59 -2.62 4.15
C ALA A 83 4.55 -3.67 4.72
N GLY A 84 4.70 -3.72 6.03
CA GLY A 84 5.31 -4.86 6.72
C GLY A 84 4.43 -6.10 6.54
N ARG A 85 5.03 -7.27 6.37
CA ARG A 85 4.30 -8.54 6.19
C ARG A 85 3.78 -9.12 7.49
N GLY A 86 4.34 -8.73 8.63
CA GLY A 86 3.96 -9.27 9.91
C GLY A 86 2.51 -8.98 10.28
N ASN A 87 1.89 -9.93 10.96
CA ASN A 87 0.56 -9.75 11.54
C ASN A 87 0.69 -9.31 13.01
N PHE A 88 1.38 -8.21 13.26
CA PHE A 88 1.63 -7.70 14.61
C PHE A 88 0.36 -7.63 15.47
N TRP A 89 -0.72 -7.06 14.94
CA TRP A 89 -1.96 -6.89 15.68
C TRP A 89 -2.61 -8.22 16.03
N GLY A 90 -2.63 -9.17 15.09
CA GLY A 90 -3.17 -10.51 15.33
C GLY A 90 -2.36 -11.26 16.38
N VAL A 91 -1.04 -11.28 16.24
CA VAL A 91 -0.14 -11.98 17.18
C VAL A 91 -0.14 -11.29 18.55
N ALA A 92 -0.11 -9.95 18.59
CA ALA A 92 -0.16 -9.21 19.85
C ALA A 92 -1.47 -9.42 20.63
N SER A 93 -2.60 -9.60 19.92
CA SER A 93 -3.88 -9.87 20.56
C SER A 93 -3.99 -11.28 21.16
N THR A 94 -3.20 -12.23 20.65
CA THR A 94 -3.18 -13.63 21.10
C THR A 94 -2.00 -13.95 22.02
N LEU A 95 -1.09 -13.00 22.23
CA LEU A 95 0.08 -13.17 23.08
C LEU A 95 -0.33 -13.54 24.52
N ARG A 96 0.30 -14.60 25.03
CA ARG A 96 0.04 -15.13 26.37
C ARG A 96 1.32 -15.02 27.23
N PRO A 97 1.57 -13.87 27.87
CA PRO A 97 2.80 -13.64 28.62
C PRO A 97 2.98 -14.58 29.83
N ASN A 98 1.90 -15.24 30.25
CA ASN A 98 1.93 -16.26 31.28
C ASN A 98 2.46 -17.63 30.82
N TRP A 99 2.62 -17.83 29.52
CA TRP A 99 3.20 -19.03 28.94
C TRP A 99 4.71 -18.89 28.72
N PHE A 100 5.11 -17.75 28.17
CA PHE A 100 6.52 -17.40 27.95
C PHE A 100 6.71 -15.90 27.91
N ALA A 101 7.91 -15.44 28.20
CA ALA A 101 8.27 -14.04 28.05
C ALA A 101 8.56 -13.75 26.57
N PRO A 102 7.89 -12.78 25.93
CA PRO A 102 8.11 -12.49 24.51
C PRO A 102 9.48 -11.84 24.23
N LEU A 103 10.07 -11.22 25.24
CA LEU A 103 11.39 -10.60 25.19
C LEU A 103 12.23 -11.15 26.33
N LEU A 104 13.38 -11.71 26.01
CA LEU A 104 14.31 -12.30 26.97
C LEU A 104 15.50 -11.34 27.14
N PRO A 105 15.63 -10.65 28.30
CA PRO A 105 16.71 -9.69 28.54
C PRO A 105 18.06 -10.40 28.59
N ILE A 106 19.03 -9.94 27.79
CA ILE A 106 20.38 -10.52 27.73
C ILE A 106 21.14 -10.29 29.05
N ASP A 107 20.89 -9.18 29.71
CA ASP A 107 21.51 -8.85 30.99
C ASP A 107 21.07 -9.73 32.17
N MET A 108 19.98 -10.47 32.00
CA MET A 108 19.50 -11.49 32.98
C MET A 108 20.02 -12.90 32.68
N MET A 109 20.76 -13.09 31.59
CA MET A 109 21.32 -14.37 31.19
C MET A 109 22.74 -14.55 31.72
N ASP A 110 23.13 -15.79 32.03
CA ASP A 110 24.52 -16.10 32.34
C ASP A 110 25.37 -16.14 31.08
N THR A 111 25.93 -15.00 30.72
CA THR A 111 26.77 -14.86 29.53
C THR A 111 28.12 -15.60 29.63
N ASN A 112 28.45 -16.27 30.75
CA ASN A 112 29.61 -17.14 30.83
C ASN A 112 29.33 -18.52 30.20
N VAL A 113 28.06 -18.87 29.96
CA VAL A 113 27.68 -20.09 29.29
C VAL A 113 27.90 -19.92 27.80
N SER A 114 28.76 -20.77 27.20
CA SER A 114 29.13 -20.70 25.79
C SER A 114 27.92 -20.80 24.84
N GLN A 115 26.93 -21.60 25.21
CA GLN A 115 25.70 -21.77 24.43
C GLN A 115 24.87 -20.48 24.38
N ILE A 116 24.81 -19.72 25.48
CA ILE A 116 24.11 -18.44 25.53
C ILE A 116 24.86 -17.40 24.66
N GLN A 117 26.18 -17.39 24.72
CA GLN A 117 26.99 -16.53 23.82
C GLN A 117 26.74 -16.86 22.35
N GLU A 118 26.65 -18.14 22.02
CA GLU A 118 26.35 -18.60 20.66
C GLU A 118 24.94 -18.16 20.21
N TYR A 119 23.93 -18.28 21.06
CA TYR A 119 22.58 -17.81 20.76
C TYR A 119 22.53 -16.30 20.53
N ILE A 120 23.23 -15.52 21.34
CA ILE A 120 23.31 -14.06 21.17
C ILE A 120 24.04 -13.70 19.87
N ALA A 121 25.16 -14.37 19.57
CA ALA A 121 25.97 -14.10 18.39
C ALA A 121 25.25 -14.49 17.08
N ASN A 122 24.51 -15.58 17.09
CA ASN A 122 23.81 -16.12 15.93
C ASN A 122 22.37 -15.62 15.79
N SER A 123 21.86 -14.84 16.74
CA SER A 123 20.53 -14.25 16.63
C SER A 123 20.50 -13.18 15.54
N ASN A 124 19.69 -13.39 14.52
CA ASN A 124 19.52 -12.42 13.44
C ASN A 124 18.79 -11.15 13.89
N HIS A 125 18.02 -11.24 14.95
CA HIS A 125 17.10 -10.18 15.38
C HIS A 125 17.13 -9.99 16.88
N LEU A 126 17.98 -9.07 17.32
CA LEU A 126 17.96 -8.57 18.69
C LEU A 126 17.09 -7.32 18.77
N ILE A 127 16.14 -7.30 19.69
CA ILE A 127 15.35 -6.10 19.97
C ILE A 127 16.21 -5.12 20.77
N ASP A 128 16.42 -3.92 20.18
CA ASP A 128 17.24 -2.84 20.73
C ASP A 128 18.68 -3.28 21.11
N GLY A 129 19.16 -4.41 20.57
CA GLY A 129 20.44 -5.00 20.95
C GLY A 129 20.48 -5.57 22.39
N LYS A 130 19.32 -5.69 23.05
CA LYS A 130 19.21 -6.03 24.47
C LYS A 130 18.36 -7.28 24.75
N TYR A 131 17.50 -7.65 23.81
CA TYR A 131 16.55 -8.73 24.04
C TYR A 131 16.62 -9.76 22.93
N LEU A 132 16.67 -11.04 23.29
CA LEU A 132 16.35 -12.14 22.41
C LEU A 132 14.83 -12.31 22.32
N LEU A 133 14.37 -12.86 21.19
CA LEU A 133 12.97 -13.17 20.96
C LEU A 133 12.58 -14.42 21.72
N GLY A 134 11.63 -14.31 22.64
CA GLY A 134 11.10 -15.45 23.38
C GLY A 134 10.01 -16.20 22.62
N GLY A 135 9.93 -17.49 22.83
CA GLY A 135 8.93 -18.38 22.33
C GLY A 135 9.06 -19.78 22.93
N THR A 136 8.25 -20.71 22.51
CA THR A 136 8.33 -22.10 22.91
C THR A 136 8.29 -22.99 21.68
N SER A 137 8.64 -24.26 21.84
CA SER A 137 8.52 -25.28 20.77
C SER A 137 7.08 -25.45 20.26
N SER A 138 6.09 -25.11 21.09
CA SER A 138 4.66 -25.18 20.74
C SER A 138 4.12 -23.87 20.16
N ASP A 139 4.76 -22.74 20.47
CA ASP A 139 4.37 -21.41 19.98
C ASP A 139 5.64 -20.61 19.66
N MET A 140 5.96 -20.59 18.37
CA MET A 140 7.12 -19.87 17.83
C MET A 140 6.76 -18.49 17.30
N THR A 141 5.51 -18.03 17.48
CA THR A 141 5.10 -16.71 17.02
C THR A 141 5.49 -15.65 18.03
N ASN A 142 5.99 -14.51 17.52
CA ASN A 142 6.39 -13.40 18.35
C ASN A 142 6.07 -12.08 17.65
N PRO A 143 5.24 -11.18 18.27
CA PRO A 143 4.83 -9.94 17.62
C PRO A 143 5.99 -8.97 17.37
N PHE A 144 7.04 -9.02 18.18
CA PHE A 144 8.23 -8.18 17.97
C PHE A 144 9.07 -8.71 16.81
N ALA A 145 9.13 -10.03 16.63
CA ALA A 145 9.75 -10.65 15.47
C ALA A 145 9.04 -10.27 14.17
N ASP A 146 7.72 -10.26 14.17
CA ASP A 146 6.92 -9.85 13.02
C ASP A 146 7.20 -8.39 12.61
N LEU A 147 7.49 -7.51 13.55
CA LEU A 147 7.86 -6.14 13.24
C LEU A 147 9.23 -6.01 12.56
N LEU A 148 10.17 -6.89 12.90
CA LEU A 148 11.57 -6.80 12.47
C LEU A 148 11.91 -7.74 11.33
N ALA A 149 11.40 -8.97 11.37
CA ALA A 149 11.90 -10.07 10.57
C ALA A 149 10.89 -10.65 9.57
N ALA A 150 9.59 -10.36 9.69
CA ALA A 150 8.60 -10.91 8.76
C ALA A 150 8.78 -10.38 7.32
N GLY A 151 9.53 -9.30 7.13
CA GLY A 151 9.80 -8.70 5.84
C GLY A 151 8.73 -7.71 5.39
N TYR A 152 8.65 -7.47 4.09
CA TYR A 152 7.78 -6.45 3.51
C TYR A 152 7.06 -6.93 2.26
N VAL A 153 6.03 -6.16 1.90
CA VAL A 153 5.35 -6.23 0.59
C VAL A 153 5.33 -4.84 -0.02
N LYS A 154 5.70 -4.77 -1.30
CA LYS A 154 5.51 -3.59 -2.16
C LYS A 154 4.52 -3.94 -3.24
N GLU A 155 3.53 -3.11 -3.42
CA GLU A 155 2.52 -3.29 -4.44
C GLU A 155 2.35 -2.01 -5.25
N LYS A 156 2.27 -2.17 -6.56
CA LYS A 156 2.02 -1.07 -7.49
C LYS A 156 0.94 -1.49 -8.46
N ALA A 157 -0.15 -0.75 -8.47
CA ALA A 157 -1.20 -0.92 -9.47
C ALA A 157 -1.28 0.31 -10.36
N ARG A 158 -1.46 0.08 -11.64
CA ARG A 158 -1.68 1.12 -12.65
C ARG A 158 -2.89 0.73 -13.48
N MET A 159 -3.80 1.65 -13.57
CA MET A 159 -4.97 1.53 -14.42
C MET A 159 -4.99 2.73 -15.36
N PHE A 160 -5.14 2.45 -16.63
CA PHE A 160 -5.32 3.46 -17.67
C PHE A 160 -6.59 3.11 -18.44
N MET A 161 -7.46 4.08 -18.57
CA MET A 161 -8.69 3.97 -19.34
C MET A 161 -8.70 5.14 -20.33
N PHE A 162 -9.03 4.84 -21.56
CA PHE A 162 -9.17 5.83 -22.61
C PHE A 162 -10.35 5.45 -23.50
N ASP A 163 -11.18 6.42 -23.81
CA ASP A 163 -12.19 6.27 -24.84
C ASP A 163 -12.29 7.53 -25.71
N VAL A 164 -12.58 7.29 -26.95
CA VAL A 164 -12.94 8.32 -27.91
C VAL A 164 -14.23 7.93 -28.62
N SER A 165 -15.15 8.85 -28.72
CA SER A 165 -16.40 8.66 -29.46
C SER A 165 -16.60 9.78 -30.48
N LEU A 166 -17.18 9.39 -31.62
CA LEU A 166 -17.61 10.31 -32.65
C LEU A 166 -19.13 10.16 -32.83
N ALA A 167 -19.84 11.28 -32.88
CA ALA A 167 -21.26 11.35 -33.13
C ALA A 167 -21.50 12.27 -34.29
N ALA A 168 -22.11 11.71 -35.35
CA ALA A 168 -22.43 12.45 -36.57
C ALA A 168 -23.97 12.57 -36.75
N ASP A 169 -24.44 13.79 -37.00
CA ASP A 169 -25.78 14.08 -37.45
C ASP A 169 -25.81 13.98 -38.96
N LEU A 170 -26.49 12.96 -39.47
CA LEU A 170 -26.66 12.68 -40.91
C LEU A 170 -28.03 13.10 -41.41
N GLY A 171 -28.69 14.00 -40.70
CA GLY A 171 -30.02 14.50 -41.03
C GLY A 171 -30.15 15.17 -42.41
N SER A 172 -29.02 15.57 -43.01
CA SER A 172 -28.94 16.03 -44.41
C SER A 172 -29.16 14.92 -45.43
N PHE A 173 -28.85 13.66 -45.09
CA PHE A 173 -29.10 12.48 -45.91
C PHE A 173 -30.47 11.92 -45.65
N LEU A 174 -30.83 11.76 -44.38
CA LEU A 174 -32.13 11.21 -43.97
C LEU A 174 -32.55 11.87 -42.65
N LYS A 175 -33.72 12.50 -42.66
CA LYS A 175 -34.25 13.21 -41.50
C LYS A 175 -34.25 12.32 -40.24
N GLY A 176 -33.56 12.77 -39.21
CA GLY A 176 -33.44 12.07 -37.93
C GLY A 176 -32.39 10.96 -37.91
N LEU A 177 -31.59 10.79 -38.98
CA LEU A 177 -30.48 9.83 -38.95
C LEU A 177 -29.31 10.37 -38.18
N THR A 178 -28.82 9.58 -37.23
CA THR A 178 -27.58 9.84 -36.46
C THR A 178 -26.69 8.61 -36.49
N PHE A 179 -25.38 8.83 -36.48
CA PHE A 179 -24.37 7.77 -36.40
C PHE A 179 -23.48 8.01 -35.21
N LYS A 180 -23.20 6.98 -34.43
CA LYS A 180 -22.25 7.05 -33.32
C LYS A 180 -21.29 5.87 -33.37
N THR A 181 -20.01 6.13 -33.19
CA THR A 181 -18.97 5.12 -33.03
C THR A 181 -18.07 5.48 -31.84
N SER A 182 -17.50 4.47 -31.21
CA SER A 182 -16.55 4.67 -30.11
C SER A 182 -15.45 3.62 -30.16
N TYR A 183 -14.30 4.02 -29.67
CA TYR A 183 -13.16 3.15 -29.44
C TYR A 183 -12.68 3.34 -28.01
N SER A 184 -12.47 2.24 -27.29
CA SER A 184 -12.07 2.25 -25.89
C SER A 184 -10.88 1.32 -25.67
N VAL A 185 -9.97 1.73 -24.78
CA VAL A 185 -8.83 0.93 -24.32
C VAL A 185 -8.78 1.00 -22.80
N ASP A 186 -8.80 -0.17 -22.17
CA ASP A 186 -8.57 -0.34 -20.76
C ASP A 186 -7.30 -1.16 -20.54
N TYR A 187 -6.39 -0.64 -19.73
CA TYR A 187 -5.14 -1.29 -19.40
C TYR A 187 -4.96 -1.30 -17.89
N THR A 188 -4.69 -2.48 -17.35
CA THR A 188 -4.37 -2.64 -15.93
C THR A 188 -3.05 -3.41 -15.80
N SER A 189 -2.17 -2.90 -14.95
CA SER A 189 -0.91 -3.54 -14.59
C SER A 189 -0.82 -3.60 -13.07
N TYR A 190 -0.45 -4.76 -12.57
CA TYR A 190 -0.18 -4.99 -11.15
C TYR A 190 1.21 -5.58 -10.99
N TYR A 191 1.95 -5.02 -10.05
CA TYR A 191 3.26 -5.49 -9.63
C TYR A 191 3.25 -5.69 -8.13
N SER A 192 3.70 -6.86 -7.69
CA SER A 192 3.91 -7.16 -6.28
C SER A 192 5.31 -7.74 -6.09
N GLU A 193 6.01 -7.20 -5.11
CA GLU A 193 7.30 -7.68 -4.62
C GLU A 193 7.15 -7.97 -3.14
N ALA A 194 7.49 -9.17 -2.72
CA ALA A 194 7.44 -9.57 -1.33
C ALA A 194 8.78 -10.16 -0.90
N PHE A 195 9.24 -9.72 0.26
CA PHE A 195 10.39 -10.26 0.94
C PHE A 195 9.94 -10.83 2.29
N SER A 196 10.45 -12.00 2.66
CA SER A 196 10.17 -12.61 3.96
C SER A 196 11.44 -13.20 4.54
N GLU A 197 11.59 -13.05 5.83
CA GLU A 197 12.64 -13.67 6.61
C GLU A 197 12.05 -14.64 7.62
N THR A 198 12.84 -15.61 8.01
CA THR A 198 12.55 -16.47 9.17
C THR A 198 13.37 -15.98 10.36
N TYR A 199 12.81 -16.09 11.54
CA TYR A 199 13.47 -15.72 12.78
C TYR A 199 13.51 -16.91 13.74
N ALA A 200 14.48 -16.88 14.66
CA ALA A 200 14.57 -17.83 15.75
C ALA A 200 13.92 -17.25 17.01
N VAL A 201 13.27 -18.11 17.76
CA VAL A 201 12.80 -17.83 19.13
C VAL A 201 13.50 -18.74 20.11
N TYR A 202 13.63 -18.28 21.34
CA TYR A 202 14.38 -18.96 22.38
C TYR A 202 13.45 -19.25 23.56
N GLU A 203 13.59 -20.43 24.13
CA GLU A 203 12.83 -20.87 25.30
C GLU A 203 13.80 -20.91 26.49
N PRO A 204 13.55 -20.14 27.57
CA PRO A 204 14.35 -20.24 28.78
C PRO A 204 14.06 -21.58 29.45
N THR A 205 15.10 -22.31 29.78
CA THR A 205 15.08 -23.60 30.50
C THR A 205 15.56 -23.44 31.91
#